data_7e20e77d45d624a7b0bd60f8b1c71c58
#
_entry.id   7e20e77d45d624a7b0bd60f8b1c71c58
#
_cell.length_a   1.000
_cell.length_b   1.000
_cell.length_c   1.000
_cell.angle_alpha   90.00
_cell.angle_beta   90.00
_cell.angle_gamma   90.00
#
_symmetry.space_group_name_H-M   'P 1'
#
loop_
_entity.id
_entity.type
_entity.pdbx_description
1 polymer ?
#
loop_
_entity_poly.entity_id
_entity_poly.type
_entity_poly.pdbx_seq_one_letter_code
_entity_poly.pdbx_strand_id
1 'polypeptide(L)'
;MSGCVLGERCNIGQNVVISPDVVLGNNVKVQNNVSVYTGVTCEDDVFLGPSCVFTNVTNPRSAVNRKSEYAKTHVGKGATIGANATIVCGHDIGEYAFIGAGAVVTKTVPAYALLVGNPARQMGWMSEYGHRLDFDEDGVAVCPESKERYRLK
;
A
#
# COMPACT_ATOMS: atom_id res chain seq x y z
N MET A 1 -16.38 -7.13 -8.93
CA MET A 1 -17.40 -8.00 -8.29
C MET A 1 -18.40 -7.12 -7.56
N SER A 2 -19.62 -7.60 -7.30
CA SER A 2 -20.60 -6.82 -6.52
C SER A 2 -20.18 -6.71 -5.07
N GLY A 3 -20.56 -5.60 -4.40
CA GLY A 3 -20.29 -5.37 -2.98
C GLY A 3 -18.98 -4.65 -2.66
N CYS A 4 -18.17 -4.27 -3.63
CA CYS A 4 -17.07 -3.34 -3.41
C CYS A 4 -17.54 -1.88 -3.52
N VAL A 5 -16.84 -0.97 -2.88
CA VAL A 5 -17.10 0.48 -2.91
C VAL A 5 -15.89 1.18 -3.52
N LEU A 6 -16.12 2.01 -4.52
CA LEU A 6 -15.10 2.84 -5.16
C LEU A 6 -15.47 4.31 -4.99
N GLY A 7 -14.53 5.11 -4.53
CA GLY A 7 -14.66 6.56 -4.48
C GLY A 7 -14.62 7.19 -5.88
N GLU A 8 -14.58 8.51 -5.90
CA GLU A 8 -14.52 9.29 -7.14
C GLU A 8 -13.13 9.25 -7.79
N ARG A 9 -13.09 9.40 -9.11
CA ARG A 9 -11.86 9.52 -9.92
C ARG A 9 -10.89 8.34 -9.79
N CYS A 10 -11.37 7.16 -9.39
CA CYS A 10 -10.55 5.95 -9.41
C CYS A 10 -10.18 5.55 -10.84
N ASN A 11 -8.95 5.09 -11.03
CA ASN A 11 -8.47 4.55 -12.29
C ASN A 11 -8.16 3.05 -12.10
N ILE A 12 -8.88 2.20 -12.82
CA ILE A 12 -8.76 0.75 -12.70
C ILE A 12 -8.20 0.19 -14.01
N GLY A 13 -7.04 -0.43 -13.91
CA GLY A 13 -6.33 -1.01 -15.05
C GLY A 13 -6.95 -2.31 -15.57
N GLN A 14 -6.29 -2.90 -16.55
CA GLN A 14 -6.73 -4.15 -17.16
C GLN A 14 -6.46 -5.35 -16.24
N ASN A 15 -7.32 -6.37 -16.33
CA ASN A 15 -7.22 -7.61 -15.54
C ASN A 15 -7.18 -7.38 -14.02
N VAL A 16 -7.87 -6.33 -13.56
CA VAL A 16 -8.00 -6.05 -12.13
C VAL A 16 -9.21 -6.79 -11.56
N VAL A 17 -9.01 -7.41 -10.42
CA VAL A 17 -10.08 -8.03 -9.63
C VAL A 17 -10.23 -7.23 -8.32
N ILE A 18 -11.45 -6.75 -8.07
CA ILE A 18 -11.81 -6.12 -6.79
C ILE A 18 -12.90 -6.96 -6.15
N SER A 19 -12.55 -7.60 -5.05
CA SER A 19 -13.44 -8.51 -4.33
C SER A 19 -14.54 -7.76 -3.56
N PRO A 20 -15.62 -8.45 -3.15
CA PRO A 20 -16.62 -7.87 -2.24
C PRO A 20 -15.98 -7.29 -0.98
N ASP A 21 -16.64 -6.30 -0.38
CA ASP A 21 -16.24 -5.63 0.86
C ASP A 21 -14.91 -4.85 0.78
N VAL A 22 -14.29 -4.76 -0.39
CA VAL A 22 -13.17 -3.85 -0.62
C VAL A 22 -13.69 -2.42 -0.71
N VAL A 23 -13.02 -1.50 -0.04
CA VAL A 23 -13.31 -0.06 -0.11
C VAL A 23 -12.08 0.67 -0.64
N LEU A 24 -12.25 1.38 -1.75
CA LEU A 24 -11.24 2.29 -2.28
C LEU A 24 -11.75 3.72 -2.15
N GLY A 25 -10.93 4.59 -1.56
CA GLY A 25 -11.19 6.02 -1.45
C GLY A 25 -11.20 6.74 -2.81
N ASN A 26 -11.06 8.05 -2.79
CA ASN A 26 -11.03 8.86 -4.00
C ASN A 26 -9.65 8.82 -4.66
N ASN A 27 -9.61 8.98 -6.00
CA ASN A 27 -8.39 9.06 -6.79
C ASN A 27 -7.43 7.88 -6.57
N VAL A 28 -7.94 6.69 -6.23
CA VAL A 28 -7.13 5.47 -6.13
C VAL A 28 -6.78 4.96 -7.52
N LYS A 29 -5.52 4.68 -7.77
CA LYS A 29 -5.03 4.13 -9.02
C LYS A 29 -4.63 2.68 -8.82
N VAL A 30 -5.37 1.78 -9.45
CA VAL A 30 -5.07 0.35 -9.47
C VAL A 30 -4.53 0.00 -10.85
N GLN A 31 -3.27 -0.36 -10.93
CA GLN A 31 -2.62 -0.69 -12.18
C GLN A 31 -3.01 -2.10 -12.67
N ASN A 32 -2.51 -2.49 -13.85
CA ASN A 32 -2.86 -3.75 -14.48
C ASN A 32 -2.49 -4.97 -13.62
N ASN A 33 -3.29 -6.02 -13.74
CA ASN A 33 -3.05 -7.33 -13.13
C ASN A 33 -3.00 -7.32 -11.60
N VAL A 34 -3.75 -6.44 -10.96
CA VAL A 34 -3.85 -6.38 -9.49
C VAL A 34 -5.13 -7.07 -9.03
N SER A 35 -4.99 -7.91 -8.01
CA SER A 35 -6.13 -8.48 -7.30
C SER A 35 -6.19 -7.88 -5.89
N VAL A 36 -7.28 -7.16 -5.63
CA VAL A 36 -7.59 -6.59 -4.32
C VAL A 36 -8.65 -7.46 -3.66
N TYR A 37 -8.23 -8.24 -2.68
CA TYR A 37 -9.10 -9.21 -2.04
C TYR A 37 -9.90 -8.63 -0.88
N THR A 38 -11.01 -9.31 -0.55
CA THR A 38 -11.82 -9.01 0.64
C THR A 38 -10.94 -8.83 1.89
N GLY A 39 -11.17 -7.75 2.62
CA GLY A 39 -10.40 -7.35 3.79
C GLY A 39 -9.47 -6.15 3.56
N VAL A 40 -9.27 -5.75 2.30
CA VAL A 40 -8.44 -4.59 1.95
C VAL A 40 -9.28 -3.31 1.91
N THR A 41 -8.80 -2.26 2.55
CA THR A 41 -9.34 -0.89 2.44
C THR A 41 -8.20 0.07 2.08
N CYS A 42 -8.44 0.96 1.13
CA CYS A 42 -7.50 2.02 0.74
C CYS A 42 -8.15 3.38 0.97
N GLU A 43 -7.41 4.29 1.58
CA GLU A 43 -7.80 5.70 1.66
C GLU A 43 -7.60 6.41 0.31
N ASP A 44 -7.77 7.73 0.29
CA ASP A 44 -7.63 8.55 -0.92
C ASP A 44 -6.18 8.55 -1.45
N ASP A 45 -6.01 8.78 -2.74
CA ASP A 45 -4.73 8.99 -3.41
C ASP A 45 -3.76 7.79 -3.34
N VAL A 46 -4.24 6.59 -3.05
CA VAL A 46 -3.41 5.38 -3.02
C VAL A 46 -3.06 4.92 -4.44
N PHE A 47 -1.81 4.54 -4.63
CA PHE A 47 -1.31 3.95 -5.86
C PHE A 47 -0.96 2.47 -5.66
N LEU A 48 -1.62 1.59 -6.39
CA LEU A 48 -1.35 0.15 -6.43
C LEU A 48 -0.64 -0.18 -7.75
N GLY A 49 0.64 -0.44 -7.68
CA GLY A 49 1.51 -0.74 -8.82
C GLY A 49 1.14 -2.03 -9.54
N PRO A 50 1.53 -2.19 -10.82
CA PRO A 50 1.15 -3.35 -11.61
C PRO A 50 1.60 -4.66 -10.96
N SER A 51 0.71 -5.63 -10.97
CA SER A 51 0.95 -6.98 -10.42
C SER A 51 1.30 -7.01 -8.93
N CYS A 52 1.03 -5.96 -8.16
CA CYS A 52 1.14 -6.08 -6.71
C CYS A 52 0.06 -7.01 -6.16
N VAL A 53 0.34 -7.63 -5.02
CA VAL A 53 -0.48 -8.70 -4.45
C VAL A 53 -0.81 -8.40 -3.00
N PHE A 54 -2.09 -8.53 -2.66
CA PHE A 54 -2.55 -8.59 -1.27
C PHE A 54 -2.94 -10.02 -0.93
N THR A 55 -2.52 -10.53 0.21
CA THR A 55 -3.08 -11.75 0.76
C THR A 55 -4.23 -11.43 1.72
N ASN A 56 -5.06 -12.40 2.09
CA ASN A 56 -6.11 -12.20 3.09
C ASN A 56 -6.27 -13.37 4.07
N VAL A 57 -5.48 -14.43 3.88
CA VAL A 57 -5.40 -15.57 4.80
C VAL A 57 -3.95 -15.80 5.18
N THR A 58 -3.66 -15.88 6.48
CA THR A 58 -2.29 -16.03 6.99
C THR A 58 -1.73 -17.44 6.83
N ASN A 59 -2.57 -18.44 6.87
CA ASN A 59 -2.19 -19.85 6.86
C ASN A 59 -3.11 -20.69 5.95
N PRO A 60 -3.15 -20.41 4.63
CA PRO A 60 -4.07 -21.10 3.72
C PRO A 60 -3.72 -22.58 3.57
N ARG A 61 -4.76 -23.39 3.48
CA ARG A 61 -4.70 -24.80 3.07
C ARG A 61 -5.94 -25.13 2.25
N SER A 62 -5.77 -25.77 1.12
CA SER A 62 -6.87 -26.09 0.21
C SER A 62 -7.97 -26.91 0.87
N ALA A 63 -7.61 -27.86 1.73
CA ALA A 63 -8.56 -28.71 2.43
C ALA A 63 -9.23 -28.07 3.66
N VAL A 64 -8.85 -26.85 4.03
CA VAL A 64 -9.37 -26.15 5.22
C VAL A 64 -10.07 -24.88 4.81
N ASN A 65 -11.35 -24.75 5.13
CA ASN A 65 -12.12 -23.54 4.86
C ASN A 65 -11.77 -22.44 5.86
N ARG A 66 -11.20 -21.32 5.35
CA ARG A 66 -10.81 -20.14 6.14
C ARG A 66 -11.55 -18.85 5.75
N LYS A 67 -12.69 -18.98 5.10
CA LYS A 67 -13.46 -17.81 4.62
C LYS A 67 -13.92 -16.86 5.72
N SER A 68 -14.04 -17.35 6.95
CA SER A 68 -14.37 -16.53 8.12
C SER A 68 -13.15 -15.91 8.82
N GLU A 69 -11.94 -16.20 8.34
CA GLU A 69 -10.68 -15.83 9.00
C GLU A 69 -9.86 -14.81 8.16
N TYR A 70 -10.54 -14.03 7.30
CA TYR A 70 -9.84 -13.03 6.50
C TYR A 70 -9.25 -11.94 7.39
N ALA A 71 -7.94 -11.78 7.31
CA ALA A 71 -7.23 -10.70 7.99
C ALA A 71 -7.30 -9.42 7.15
N LYS A 72 -7.56 -8.31 7.82
CA LYS A 72 -7.72 -7.00 7.19
C LYS A 72 -6.37 -6.36 6.91
N THR A 73 -6.33 -5.51 5.88
CA THR A 73 -5.20 -4.64 5.57
C THR A 73 -5.73 -3.25 5.23
N HIS A 74 -5.31 -2.26 5.99
CA HIS A 74 -5.63 -0.87 5.73
C HIS A 74 -4.44 -0.18 5.06
N VAL A 75 -4.70 0.54 3.96
CA VAL A 75 -3.69 1.31 3.23
C VAL A 75 -4.01 2.79 3.38
N GLY A 76 -3.14 3.51 4.07
CA GLY A 76 -3.30 4.92 4.38
C GLY A 76 -3.20 5.83 3.16
N LYS A 77 -3.72 7.04 3.32
CA LYS A 77 -3.78 8.06 2.26
C LYS A 77 -2.42 8.27 1.58
N GLY A 78 -2.44 8.38 0.27
CA GLY A 78 -1.24 8.70 -0.52
C GLY A 78 -0.17 7.62 -0.55
N ALA A 79 -0.39 6.45 0.06
CA ALA A 79 0.59 5.37 0.03
C ALA A 79 0.79 4.80 -1.37
N THR A 80 2.01 4.40 -1.67
CA THR A 80 2.40 3.77 -2.93
C THR A 80 2.83 2.33 -2.68
N ILE A 81 2.21 1.40 -3.39
CA ILE A 81 2.63 0.00 -3.45
C ILE A 81 3.32 -0.23 -4.80
N GLY A 82 4.60 -0.55 -4.79
CA GLY A 82 5.40 -0.77 -6.00
C GLY A 82 4.99 -2.01 -6.78
N ALA A 83 5.40 -2.06 -8.05
CA ALA A 83 5.14 -3.19 -8.92
C ALA A 83 5.64 -4.52 -8.32
N ASN A 84 4.87 -5.59 -8.47
CA ASN A 84 5.19 -6.92 -7.94
C ASN A 84 5.43 -6.99 -6.41
N ALA A 85 5.09 -5.97 -5.66
CA ALA A 85 5.18 -6.04 -4.21
C ALA A 85 4.08 -6.96 -3.65
N THR A 86 4.39 -7.64 -2.56
CA THR A 86 3.44 -8.50 -1.85
C THR A 86 3.18 -7.94 -0.46
N ILE A 87 1.92 -7.71 -0.14
CA ILE A 87 1.47 -7.26 1.17
C ILE A 87 0.84 -8.44 1.90
N VAL A 88 1.52 -8.93 2.91
CA VAL A 88 0.98 -9.99 3.78
C VAL A 88 -0.10 -9.39 4.66
N CYS A 89 -1.26 -10.04 4.71
CA CYS A 89 -2.44 -9.57 5.42
C CYS A 89 -2.23 -9.40 6.92
N GLY A 90 -3.05 -8.55 7.54
CA GLY A 90 -2.98 -8.26 8.96
C GLY A 90 -1.94 -7.18 9.33
N HIS A 91 -1.36 -6.51 8.34
CA HIS A 91 -0.39 -5.44 8.53
C HIS A 91 -0.82 -4.20 7.75
N ASP A 92 -0.97 -3.08 8.44
CA ASP A 92 -1.40 -1.83 7.84
C ASP A 92 -0.22 -1.08 7.20
N ILE A 93 -0.52 -0.32 6.17
CA ILE A 93 0.42 0.57 5.48
C ILE A 93 0.09 2.00 5.86
N GLY A 94 1.02 2.71 6.49
CA GLY A 94 0.84 4.09 6.91
C GLY A 94 0.68 5.06 5.73
N GLU A 95 0.11 6.23 6.02
CA GLU A 95 -0.07 7.27 5.01
C GLU A 95 1.27 7.66 4.36
N TYR A 96 1.24 7.93 3.07
CA TYR A 96 2.40 8.31 2.26
C TYR A 96 3.60 7.34 2.36
N ALA A 97 3.42 6.15 2.91
CA ALA A 97 4.44 5.11 2.86
C ALA A 97 4.72 4.69 1.41
N PHE A 98 5.93 4.33 1.13
CA PHE A 98 6.37 3.91 -0.20
C PHE A 98 6.98 2.52 -0.13
N ILE A 99 6.28 1.56 -0.70
CA ILE A 99 6.73 0.17 -0.80
C ILE A 99 7.40 0.00 -2.16
N GLY A 100 8.69 -0.30 -2.14
CA GLY A 100 9.49 -0.50 -3.35
C GLY A 100 9.01 -1.71 -4.16
N ALA A 101 9.29 -1.69 -5.46
CA ALA A 101 8.95 -2.79 -6.35
C ALA A 101 9.56 -4.11 -5.87
N GLY A 102 8.77 -5.18 -5.92
CA GLY A 102 9.20 -6.52 -5.51
C GLY A 102 9.36 -6.73 -4.01
N ALA A 103 9.06 -5.75 -3.18
CA ALA A 103 9.15 -5.88 -1.73
C ALA A 103 8.08 -6.84 -1.18
N VAL A 104 8.40 -7.52 -0.08
CA VAL A 104 7.45 -8.38 0.65
C VAL A 104 7.24 -7.81 2.05
N VAL A 105 6.10 -7.16 2.26
CA VAL A 105 5.74 -6.53 3.53
C VAL A 105 5.17 -7.57 4.48
N THR A 106 5.83 -7.75 5.61
CA THR A 106 5.47 -8.74 6.65
C THR A 106 5.20 -8.11 8.02
N LYS A 107 5.19 -6.78 8.10
CA LYS A 107 4.96 -6.00 9.33
C LYS A 107 4.23 -4.71 8.99
N THR A 108 3.56 -4.12 9.97
CA THR A 108 2.95 -2.79 9.84
C THR A 108 4.00 -1.75 9.45
N VAL A 109 3.65 -0.90 8.50
CA VAL A 109 4.54 0.10 7.90
C VAL A 109 4.23 1.48 8.46
N PRO A 110 5.22 2.19 9.01
CA PRO A 110 5.02 3.56 9.48
C PRO A 110 4.65 4.52 8.34
N ALA A 111 3.94 5.59 8.68
CA ALA A 111 3.67 6.67 7.75
C ALA A 111 4.99 7.24 7.19
N TYR A 112 5.00 7.62 5.92
CA TYR A 112 6.15 8.17 5.18
C TYR A 112 7.37 7.24 5.07
N ALA A 113 7.31 6.00 5.55
CA ALA A 113 8.44 5.07 5.48
C ALA A 113 8.67 4.57 4.04
N LEU A 114 9.94 4.50 3.66
CA LEU A 114 10.40 3.80 2.45
C LEU A 114 10.84 2.39 2.83
N LEU A 115 10.14 1.39 2.30
CA LEU A 115 10.48 -0.03 2.51
C LEU A 115 10.88 -0.70 1.20
N VAL A 116 11.91 -1.53 1.26
CA VAL A 116 12.38 -2.34 0.12
C VAL A 116 12.77 -3.74 0.58
N GLY A 117 12.79 -4.67 -0.33
CA GLY A 117 13.37 -6.00 -0.17
C GLY A 117 12.39 -7.08 0.32
N ASN A 118 12.92 -8.28 0.51
CA ASN A 118 12.20 -9.44 1.02
C ASN A 118 13.02 -10.15 2.11
N PRO A 119 12.59 -10.14 3.38
CA PRO A 119 11.45 -9.36 3.90
C PRO A 119 11.75 -7.87 3.81
N ALA A 120 10.70 -7.07 3.61
CA ALA A 120 10.84 -5.61 3.46
C ALA A 120 11.44 -4.97 4.73
N ARG A 121 12.37 -4.04 4.52
CA ARG A 121 13.01 -3.27 5.57
C ARG A 121 12.92 -1.79 5.26
N GLN A 122 12.77 -0.98 6.29
CA GLN A 122 12.77 0.46 6.12
C GLN A 122 14.18 0.96 5.80
N MET A 123 14.28 1.68 4.67
CA MET A 123 15.53 2.23 4.14
C MET A 123 15.58 3.75 4.23
N GLY A 124 14.54 4.38 4.71
CA GLY A 124 14.45 5.82 4.83
C GLY A 124 13.01 6.29 4.86
N TRP A 125 12.81 7.51 4.40
CA TRP A 125 11.55 8.23 4.40
C TRP A 125 11.27 8.84 3.04
N MET A 126 9.98 9.01 2.71
CA MET A 126 9.53 9.59 1.45
C MET A 126 8.69 10.84 1.69
N SER A 127 8.81 11.81 0.81
CA SER A 127 7.92 12.96 0.78
C SER A 127 6.55 12.59 0.18
N GLU A 128 5.55 13.43 0.37
CA GLU A 128 4.23 13.28 -0.28
C GLU A 128 4.32 13.35 -1.81
N TYR A 129 5.38 13.94 -2.37
CA TYR A 129 5.66 13.99 -3.80
C TYR A 129 6.47 12.81 -4.33
N GLY A 130 6.81 11.82 -3.45
CA GLY A 130 7.48 10.60 -3.87
C GLY A 130 9.00 10.72 -4.02
N HIS A 131 9.62 11.65 -3.30
CA HIS A 131 11.07 11.81 -3.23
C HIS A 131 11.62 11.28 -1.91
N ARG A 132 12.75 10.60 -1.95
CA ARG A 132 13.47 10.23 -0.75
C ARG A 132 13.88 11.49 0.03
N LEU A 133 13.67 11.44 1.34
CA LEU A 133 14.03 12.54 2.24
C LEU A 133 15.40 12.28 2.86
N ASP A 134 16.32 13.23 2.66
CA ASP A 134 17.63 13.24 3.29
C ASP A 134 17.60 14.25 4.44
N PHE A 135 17.65 13.74 5.67
CA PHE A 135 17.58 14.57 6.87
C PHE A 135 18.96 15.09 7.25
N ASP A 136 19.03 16.37 7.58
CA ASP A 136 20.23 17.03 8.11
C ASP A 136 20.44 16.69 9.60
N GLU A 137 21.49 17.30 10.19
CA GLU A 137 21.85 17.10 11.60
C GLU A 137 20.78 17.58 12.58
N ASP A 138 19.92 18.52 12.16
CA ASP A 138 18.79 19.03 12.92
C ASP A 138 17.52 18.18 12.74
N GLY A 139 17.60 17.08 11.98
CA GLY A 139 16.49 16.20 11.68
C GLY A 139 15.46 16.83 10.74
N VAL A 140 15.89 17.70 9.83
CA VAL A 140 15.05 18.38 8.85
C VAL A 140 15.43 17.94 7.45
N ALA A 141 14.42 17.65 6.63
CA ALA A 141 14.57 17.41 5.19
C ALA A 141 13.63 18.30 4.39
N VAL A 142 14.03 18.63 3.17
CA VAL A 142 13.22 19.41 2.23
C VAL A 142 12.99 18.58 0.97
N CYS A 143 11.74 18.43 0.57
CA CYS A 143 11.43 17.77 -0.70
C CYS A 143 12.00 18.61 -1.86
N PRO A 144 12.78 17.99 -2.77
CA PRO A 144 13.40 18.73 -3.87
C PRO A 144 12.40 19.31 -4.86
N GLU A 145 11.20 18.76 -4.94
CA GLU A 145 10.16 19.17 -5.89
C GLU A 145 9.14 20.13 -5.25
N SER A 146 8.45 19.68 -4.17
CA SER A 146 7.40 20.46 -3.52
C SER A 146 7.94 21.60 -2.64
N LYS A 147 9.22 21.54 -2.23
CA LYS A 147 9.85 22.43 -1.25
C LYS A 147 9.27 22.35 0.16
N GLU A 148 8.39 21.39 0.41
CA GLU A 148 7.87 21.14 1.75
C GLU A 148 8.97 20.62 2.68
N ARG A 149 8.87 21.04 3.94
CA ARG A 149 9.81 20.67 5.00
C ARG A 149 9.23 19.56 5.86
N TYR A 150 10.05 18.58 6.14
CA TYR A 150 9.76 17.43 7.00
C TYR A 150 10.70 17.43 8.20
N ARG A 151 10.21 16.95 9.34
CA ARG A 151 11.01 16.85 10.55
C ARG A 151 10.84 15.45 11.17
N LEU A 152 11.94 14.84 11.52
CA LEU A 152 11.92 13.63 12.37
C LEU A 152 11.38 13.98 13.76
N LYS A 153 10.50 13.11 14.28
CA LYS A 153 9.93 13.21 15.62
C LYS A 153 10.68 12.28 16.58
#